data_e2eb969f817d4b57394395b4d2353571
#
_entry.id   e2eb969f817d4b57394395b4d2353571
#
_cell.length_a   1.000
_cell.length_b   1.000
_cell.length_c   1.000
_cell.angle_alpha   90.00
_cell.angle_beta   90.00
_cell.angle_gamma   90.00
#
_symmetry.space_group_name_H-M   'P 1'
#
loop_
_entity.id
_entity.type
_entity.pdbx_description
1 polymer ?
#
loop_
_entity_poly.entity_id
_entity_poly.type
_entity_poly.pdbx_seq_one_letter_code
_entity_poly.pdbx_strand_id
1 'polypeptide(L)'
;MREIVLDTETTGLRPSEGHRVIEIAAIELIDFLPTGKVYQQYINPMRDVPEASFKVHGLSYEFLKDKPLFEKIADDFLDFVGQDTIIAHNVDFDIGFLNHELSACGKESIKNKKVDTVSIAREKFPGQSVSLDALCKRFSIDNKEREIHSATIDTELLARVYIELMDARELSLDLNVKTQHASSESNFDIQKIQNRELAARLTDDDKELHKTFVETLGENAIWKKKEQYNNE
;
A
#
# COMPACT_ATOMS: atom_id res chain seq x y z
N MET A 1 -7.28 -9.08 -2.46
CA MET A 1 -8.39 -8.12 -2.26
C MET A 1 -7.96 -6.80 -2.88
N ARG A 2 -8.83 -6.12 -3.65
CA ARG A 2 -8.52 -4.79 -4.22
C ARG A 2 -8.89 -3.69 -3.21
N GLU A 3 -8.00 -2.72 -3.04
CA GLU A 3 -8.14 -1.58 -2.14
C GLU A 3 -7.63 -0.32 -2.83
N ILE A 4 -8.21 0.82 -2.50
CA ILE A 4 -7.86 2.12 -3.08
C ILE A 4 -7.36 3.04 -1.97
N VAL A 5 -6.09 3.38 -1.99
CA VAL A 5 -5.52 4.42 -1.12
C VAL A 5 -5.76 5.75 -1.78
N LEU A 6 -6.31 6.70 -1.05
CA LEU A 6 -6.79 7.98 -1.58
C LEU A 6 -6.33 9.13 -0.68
N ASP A 7 -6.06 10.27 -1.31
CA ASP A 7 -5.83 11.55 -0.64
C ASP A 7 -6.37 12.69 -1.51
N THR A 8 -6.81 13.79 -0.89
CA THR A 8 -7.35 14.96 -1.57
C THR A 8 -6.76 16.25 -1.04
N GLU A 9 -6.45 17.19 -1.95
CA GLU A 9 -6.19 18.58 -1.59
C GLU A 9 -7.43 19.42 -1.82
N THR A 10 -7.63 20.40 -0.96
CA THR A 10 -8.85 21.22 -0.94
C THR A 10 -8.55 22.69 -0.71
N THR A 11 -9.49 23.58 -1.09
CA THR A 11 -9.36 25.02 -0.83
C THR A 11 -9.59 25.41 0.64
N GLY A 12 -9.84 24.45 1.54
CA GLY A 12 -10.05 24.68 2.97
C GLY A 12 -10.63 23.47 3.68
N LEU A 13 -11.09 23.64 4.92
CA LEU A 13 -11.36 22.53 5.82
C LEU A 13 -12.78 21.95 5.75
N ARG A 14 -13.76 22.71 5.21
CA ARG A 14 -15.17 22.29 5.26
C ARG A 14 -15.91 22.56 3.95
N PRO A 15 -16.52 21.54 3.33
CA PRO A 15 -17.36 21.74 2.15
C PRO A 15 -18.54 22.70 2.41
N SER A 16 -19.11 22.67 3.62
CA SER A 16 -20.24 23.54 4.02
C SER A 16 -19.90 25.04 3.99
N GLU A 17 -18.63 25.40 4.00
CA GLU A 17 -18.13 26.78 3.86
C GLU A 17 -17.84 27.13 2.39
N GLY A 18 -18.26 26.28 1.46
CA GLY A 18 -18.06 26.43 0.02
C GLY A 18 -16.63 26.07 -0.43
N HIS A 19 -15.84 25.38 0.41
CA HIS A 19 -14.55 24.87 -0.02
C HIS A 19 -14.71 23.68 -0.99
N ARG A 20 -13.77 23.54 -1.88
CA ARG A 20 -13.82 22.61 -3.03
C ARG A 20 -12.57 21.76 -3.09
N VAL A 21 -12.70 20.58 -3.69
CA VAL A 21 -11.57 19.69 -4.04
C VAL A 21 -10.78 20.32 -5.19
N ILE A 22 -9.46 20.27 -5.11
CA ILE A 22 -8.54 20.83 -6.13
C ILE A 22 -7.55 19.80 -6.67
N GLU A 23 -7.26 18.74 -5.93
CA GLU A 23 -6.50 17.59 -6.39
C GLU A 23 -7.08 16.31 -5.78
N ILE A 24 -7.13 15.25 -6.57
CA ILE A 24 -7.41 13.89 -6.11
C ILE A 24 -6.26 13.02 -6.57
N ALA A 25 -5.73 12.21 -5.66
CA ALA A 25 -4.84 11.12 -6.02
C ALA A 25 -5.35 9.81 -5.40
N ALA A 26 -5.25 8.72 -6.17
CA ALA A 26 -5.62 7.40 -5.70
C ALA A 26 -4.70 6.33 -6.29
N ILE A 27 -4.33 5.36 -5.48
CA ILE A 27 -3.44 4.24 -5.85
C ILE A 27 -4.16 2.93 -5.60
N GLU A 28 -4.10 2.04 -6.58
CA GLU A 28 -4.63 0.68 -6.45
C GLU A 28 -3.64 -0.23 -5.74
N LEU A 29 -4.12 -0.92 -4.71
CA LEU A 29 -3.45 -2.05 -4.08
C LEU A 29 -4.22 -3.34 -4.37
N ILE A 30 -3.51 -4.43 -4.60
CA ILE A 30 -4.05 -5.79 -4.58
C ILE A 30 -3.27 -6.59 -3.56
N ASP A 31 -3.97 -7.09 -2.53
CA ASP A 31 -3.36 -7.84 -1.43
C ASP A 31 -2.14 -7.11 -0.84
N PHE A 32 -2.33 -5.82 -0.53
CA PHE A 32 -1.31 -4.88 -0.02
C PHE A 32 -0.14 -4.58 -0.97
N LEU A 33 -0.18 -5.01 -2.22
CA LEU A 33 0.85 -4.72 -3.20
C LEU A 33 0.38 -3.65 -4.19
N PRO A 34 1.14 -2.56 -4.37
CA PRO A 34 0.85 -1.56 -5.40
C PRO A 34 0.88 -2.20 -6.80
N THR A 35 -0.17 -1.99 -7.58
CA THR A 35 -0.26 -2.52 -8.95
C THR A 35 0.39 -1.62 -9.99
N GLY A 36 0.72 -0.38 -9.60
CA GLY A 36 1.16 0.68 -10.50
C GLY A 36 0.02 1.46 -11.16
N LYS A 37 -1.25 1.07 -10.93
CA LYS A 37 -2.38 1.89 -11.39
C LYS A 37 -2.60 3.05 -10.43
N VAL A 38 -2.58 4.25 -11.00
CA VAL A 38 -2.74 5.52 -10.28
C VAL A 38 -3.81 6.34 -10.99
N TYR A 39 -4.68 6.95 -10.23
CA TYR A 39 -5.56 8.03 -10.66
C TYR A 39 -5.06 9.33 -10.06
N GLN A 40 -4.83 10.35 -10.87
CA GLN A 40 -4.44 11.68 -10.41
C GLN A 40 -5.12 12.73 -11.26
N GLN A 41 -5.76 13.71 -10.62
CA GLN A 41 -6.46 14.77 -11.32
C GLN A 41 -6.42 16.07 -10.53
N TYR A 42 -5.95 17.14 -11.18
CA TYR A 42 -6.18 18.51 -10.72
C TYR A 42 -7.55 19.00 -11.18
N ILE A 43 -8.19 19.83 -10.34
CA ILE A 43 -9.58 20.23 -10.52
C ILE A 43 -9.67 21.76 -10.38
N ASN A 44 -10.42 22.39 -11.29
CA ASN A 44 -10.76 23.80 -11.16
C ASN A 44 -11.84 23.96 -10.08
N PRO A 45 -11.55 24.64 -8.94
CA PRO A 45 -12.51 24.80 -7.87
C PRO A 45 -13.59 25.85 -8.17
N MET A 46 -13.49 26.59 -9.27
CA MET A 46 -14.36 27.73 -9.62
C MET A 46 -14.42 28.80 -8.52
N ARG A 47 -13.35 28.92 -7.74
CA ARG A 47 -13.18 29.90 -6.67
C ARG A 47 -11.70 30.14 -6.40
N ASP A 48 -11.38 31.25 -5.74
CA ASP A 48 -10.03 31.54 -5.30
C ASP A 48 -9.53 30.50 -4.28
N VAL A 49 -8.23 30.26 -4.30
CA VAL A 49 -7.53 29.42 -3.30
C VAL A 49 -7.06 30.33 -2.18
N PRO A 50 -7.55 30.16 -0.94
CA PRO A 50 -7.09 30.93 0.21
C PRO A 50 -5.58 30.75 0.44
N GLU A 51 -4.91 31.84 0.85
CA GLU A 51 -3.46 31.86 1.10
C GLU A 51 -3.02 30.78 2.11
N ALA A 52 -3.87 30.51 3.11
CA ALA A 52 -3.61 29.46 4.09
C ALA A 52 -3.51 28.06 3.46
N SER A 53 -4.43 27.74 2.53
CA SER A 53 -4.42 26.47 1.78
C SER A 53 -3.27 26.44 0.80
N PHE A 54 -3.03 27.53 0.06
CA PHE A 54 -1.89 27.63 -0.86
C PHE A 54 -0.55 27.36 -0.18
N LYS A 55 -0.34 27.84 1.04
CA LYS A 55 0.89 27.56 1.81
C LYS A 55 1.07 26.07 2.15
N VAL A 56 -0.01 25.32 2.20
CA VAL A 56 0.02 23.87 2.50
C VAL A 56 0.36 23.06 1.26
N HIS A 57 -0.40 23.24 0.17
CA HIS A 57 -0.31 22.38 -1.02
C HIS A 57 0.34 23.07 -2.25
N GLY A 58 0.60 24.37 -2.21
CA GLY A 58 1.29 25.11 -3.29
C GLY A 58 0.51 25.29 -4.60
N LEU A 59 -0.76 24.87 -4.66
CA LEU A 59 -1.59 24.95 -5.86
C LEU A 59 -2.30 26.32 -5.92
N SER A 60 -1.94 27.15 -6.90
CA SER A 60 -2.57 28.47 -7.10
C SER A 60 -3.84 28.35 -7.95
N TYR A 61 -4.75 29.33 -7.80
CA TYR A 61 -5.91 29.43 -8.68
C TYR A 61 -5.50 29.58 -10.16
N GLU A 62 -4.44 30.34 -10.44
CA GLU A 62 -3.91 30.51 -11.78
C GLU A 62 -3.52 29.18 -12.46
N PHE A 63 -2.98 28.25 -11.68
CA PHE A 63 -2.67 26.90 -12.15
C PHE A 63 -3.93 26.06 -12.37
N LEU A 64 -4.94 26.23 -11.50
CA LEU A 64 -6.14 25.38 -11.47
C LEU A 64 -7.25 25.83 -12.41
N LYS A 65 -7.29 27.11 -12.80
CA LYS A 65 -8.39 27.69 -13.60
C LYS A 65 -8.61 27.00 -14.95
N ASP A 66 -7.57 26.45 -15.55
CA ASP A 66 -7.62 25.74 -16.84
C ASP A 66 -7.78 24.22 -16.70
N LYS A 67 -7.94 23.71 -15.46
CA LYS A 67 -8.17 22.30 -15.18
C LYS A 67 -9.66 21.96 -15.36
N PRO A 68 -10.00 20.68 -15.56
CA PRO A 68 -11.39 20.26 -15.66
C PRO A 68 -12.17 20.56 -14.38
N LEU A 69 -13.47 20.77 -14.52
CA LEU A 69 -14.40 20.80 -13.40
C LEU A 69 -14.60 19.40 -12.84
N PHE A 70 -14.94 19.29 -11.56
CA PHE A 70 -15.19 17.99 -10.90
C PHE A 70 -16.23 17.16 -11.66
N GLU A 71 -17.29 17.77 -12.16
CA GLU A 71 -18.33 17.11 -12.96
C GLU A 71 -17.78 16.32 -14.15
N LYS A 72 -16.69 16.82 -14.78
CA LYS A 72 -16.10 16.20 -15.97
C LYS A 72 -15.25 14.96 -15.66
N ILE A 73 -14.78 14.85 -14.42
CA ILE A 73 -13.88 13.77 -14.00
C ILE A 73 -14.58 12.77 -13.04
N ALA A 74 -15.79 13.09 -12.62
CA ALA A 74 -16.49 12.33 -11.59
C ALA A 74 -16.76 10.88 -12.00
N ASP A 75 -17.10 10.62 -13.28
CA ASP A 75 -17.36 9.25 -13.76
C ASP A 75 -16.05 8.44 -13.80
N ASP A 76 -14.98 8.99 -14.35
CA ASP A 76 -13.67 8.35 -14.42
C ASP A 76 -13.14 8.04 -13.00
N PHE A 77 -13.36 8.96 -12.05
CA PHE A 77 -13.01 8.76 -10.67
C PHE A 77 -13.82 7.62 -10.02
N LEU A 78 -15.14 7.62 -10.20
CA LEU A 78 -16.01 6.58 -9.68
C LEU A 78 -15.70 5.21 -10.29
N ASP A 79 -15.39 5.16 -11.59
CA ASP A 79 -14.99 3.94 -12.27
C ASP A 79 -13.65 3.40 -11.72
N PHE A 80 -12.69 4.30 -11.46
CA PHE A 80 -11.42 3.90 -10.83
C PHE A 80 -11.61 3.32 -9.44
N VAL A 81 -12.41 3.97 -8.59
CA VAL A 81 -12.67 3.53 -7.22
C VAL A 81 -13.52 2.25 -7.18
N GLY A 82 -14.51 2.14 -8.06
CA GLY A 82 -15.44 1.01 -8.10
C GLY A 82 -16.19 0.81 -6.77
N GLN A 83 -16.31 -0.44 -6.35
CA GLN A 83 -16.97 -0.83 -5.08
C GLN A 83 -15.96 -1.25 -4.01
N ASP A 84 -14.67 -0.99 -4.24
CA ASP A 84 -13.58 -1.47 -3.39
C ASP A 84 -13.42 -0.64 -2.11
N THR A 85 -12.66 -1.17 -1.16
CA THR A 85 -12.38 -0.47 0.11
C THR A 85 -11.53 0.76 -0.16
N ILE A 86 -11.94 1.91 0.39
CA ILE A 86 -11.19 3.16 0.34
C ILE A 86 -10.40 3.33 1.64
N ILE A 87 -9.14 3.65 1.50
CA ILE A 87 -8.19 3.89 2.59
C ILE A 87 -7.72 5.33 2.49
N ALA A 88 -7.83 6.10 3.57
CA ALA A 88 -7.29 7.46 3.64
C ALA A 88 -6.80 7.79 5.06
N HIS A 89 -6.06 8.89 5.18
CA HIS A 89 -5.55 9.38 6.45
C HIS A 89 -6.51 10.44 7.02
N ASN A 90 -7.48 10.02 7.86
CA ASN A 90 -8.68 10.75 8.24
C ASN A 90 -9.75 10.69 7.13
N VAL A 91 -10.14 9.49 6.76
CA VAL A 91 -10.99 9.16 5.61
C VAL A 91 -12.31 9.93 5.52
N ASP A 92 -12.87 10.35 6.64
CA ASP A 92 -14.14 11.10 6.66
C ASP A 92 -13.99 12.52 6.10
N PHE A 93 -12.77 13.09 6.15
CA PHE A 93 -12.47 14.37 5.51
C PHE A 93 -12.57 14.25 3.98
N ASP A 94 -11.85 13.32 3.39
CA ASP A 94 -11.80 13.13 1.94
C ASP A 94 -13.16 12.72 1.37
N ILE A 95 -13.79 11.73 2.00
CA ILE A 95 -15.11 11.25 1.58
C ILE A 95 -16.19 12.32 1.77
N GLY A 96 -16.08 13.16 2.81
CA GLY A 96 -16.97 14.29 3.02
C GLY A 96 -16.90 15.31 1.88
N PHE A 97 -15.69 15.67 1.44
CA PHE A 97 -15.48 16.57 0.30
C PHE A 97 -15.94 15.94 -1.01
N LEU A 98 -15.54 14.71 -1.29
CA LEU A 98 -15.91 13.99 -2.51
C LEU A 98 -17.43 13.81 -2.63
N ASN A 99 -18.11 13.46 -1.55
CA ASN A 99 -19.58 13.33 -1.54
C ASN A 99 -20.28 14.68 -1.75
N HIS A 100 -19.70 15.77 -1.25
CA HIS A 100 -20.22 17.11 -1.50
C HIS A 100 -20.13 17.46 -2.99
N GLU A 101 -18.99 17.20 -3.62
CA GLU A 101 -18.78 17.42 -5.04
C GLU A 101 -19.71 16.55 -5.89
N LEU A 102 -19.82 15.25 -5.56
CA LEU A 102 -20.72 14.32 -6.25
C LEU A 102 -22.18 14.76 -6.16
N SER A 103 -22.62 15.19 -4.97
CA SER A 103 -23.97 15.72 -4.77
C SER A 103 -24.23 16.96 -5.61
N ALA A 104 -23.26 17.88 -5.72
CA ALA A 104 -23.35 19.07 -6.56
C ALA A 104 -23.48 18.73 -8.06
N CYS A 105 -22.96 17.57 -8.49
CA CYS A 105 -23.08 17.02 -9.85
C CYS A 105 -24.30 16.11 -10.04
N GLY A 106 -25.18 15.96 -9.02
CA GLY A 106 -26.35 15.08 -9.08
C GLY A 106 -26.01 13.58 -9.10
N LYS A 107 -24.82 13.20 -8.62
CA LYS A 107 -24.37 11.81 -8.53
C LYS A 107 -24.59 11.23 -7.13
N GLU A 108 -24.63 9.90 -7.04
CA GLU A 108 -24.72 9.21 -5.76
C GLU A 108 -23.46 9.37 -4.92
N SER A 109 -23.65 9.39 -3.60
CA SER A 109 -22.55 9.39 -2.65
C SER A 109 -21.79 8.06 -2.65
N ILE A 110 -20.50 8.13 -2.36
CA ILE A 110 -19.61 6.98 -2.14
C ILE A 110 -20.11 6.19 -0.93
N LYS A 111 -20.40 4.91 -1.14
CA LYS A 111 -20.91 3.96 -0.12
C LYS A 111 -19.88 2.86 0.22
N ASN A 112 -18.71 2.96 -0.34
CA ASN A 112 -17.62 2.01 -0.19
C ASN A 112 -17.26 1.80 1.29
N LYS A 113 -16.75 0.60 1.61
CA LYS A 113 -16.10 0.37 2.91
C LYS A 113 -14.93 1.34 3.05
N LYS A 114 -14.79 1.94 4.24
CA LYS A 114 -13.75 2.91 4.56
C LYS A 114 -12.78 2.34 5.58
N VAL A 115 -11.52 2.62 5.41
CA VAL A 115 -10.45 2.33 6.39
C VAL A 115 -9.74 3.63 6.71
N ASP A 116 -9.74 4.01 7.98
CA ASP A 116 -9.05 5.21 8.47
C ASP A 116 -7.72 4.84 9.12
N THR A 117 -6.63 5.20 8.45
CA THR A 117 -5.29 4.90 8.96
C THR A 117 -4.95 5.68 10.24
N VAL A 118 -5.59 6.84 10.50
CA VAL A 118 -5.44 7.57 11.77
C VAL A 118 -6.01 6.76 12.91
N SER A 119 -7.17 6.14 12.73
CA SER A 119 -7.81 5.31 13.74
C SER A 119 -6.97 4.08 14.05
N ILE A 120 -6.47 3.37 13.04
CA ILE A 120 -5.57 2.21 13.21
C ILE A 120 -4.29 2.63 13.93
N ALA A 121 -3.68 3.75 13.51
CA ALA A 121 -2.45 4.22 14.11
C ALA A 121 -2.62 4.64 15.59
N ARG A 122 -3.77 5.26 15.94
CA ARG A 122 -4.07 5.61 17.34
C ARG A 122 -4.24 4.38 18.22
N GLU A 123 -4.84 3.32 17.69
CA GLU A 123 -4.98 2.05 18.39
C GLU A 123 -3.63 1.37 18.61
N LYS A 124 -2.76 1.31 17.57
CA LYS A 124 -1.43 0.73 17.66
C LYS A 124 -0.45 1.54 18.50
N PHE A 125 -0.57 2.87 18.50
CA PHE A 125 0.40 3.79 19.14
C PHE A 125 -0.30 4.81 20.05
N PRO A 126 -0.94 4.37 21.15
CA PRO A 126 -1.69 5.24 22.01
C PRO A 126 -0.81 6.36 22.60
N GLY A 127 -1.32 7.58 22.58
CA GLY A 127 -0.64 8.76 23.13
C GLY A 127 0.52 9.32 22.28
N GLN A 128 0.75 8.77 21.08
CA GLN A 128 1.80 9.24 20.17
C GLN A 128 1.22 10.01 18.99
N SER A 129 2.08 10.81 18.32
CA SER A 129 1.69 11.46 17.07
C SER A 129 1.44 10.42 15.99
N VAL A 130 0.31 10.60 15.27
CA VAL A 130 -0.13 9.74 14.18
C VAL A 130 -0.27 10.50 12.85
N SER A 131 0.33 11.70 12.74
CA SER A 131 0.42 12.38 11.44
C SER A 131 1.18 11.51 10.44
N LEU A 132 0.93 11.70 9.13
CA LEU A 132 1.60 10.95 8.08
C LEU A 132 3.12 11.02 8.21
N ASP A 133 3.68 12.20 8.48
CA ASP A 133 5.12 12.38 8.73
C ASP A 133 5.63 11.61 9.95
N ALA A 134 4.85 11.61 11.04
CA ALA A 134 5.23 10.86 12.24
C ALA A 134 5.24 9.36 11.98
N LEU A 135 4.30 8.85 11.19
CA LEU A 135 4.23 7.44 10.79
C LEU A 135 5.35 7.10 9.81
N CYS A 136 5.63 7.93 8.81
CA CYS A 136 6.78 7.75 7.91
C CYS A 136 8.09 7.63 8.70
N LYS A 137 8.32 8.56 9.64
CA LYS A 137 9.51 8.52 10.51
C LYS A 137 9.57 7.25 11.35
N ARG A 138 8.45 6.79 11.90
CA ARG A 138 8.36 5.58 12.71
C ARG A 138 8.71 4.33 11.93
N PHE A 139 8.18 4.21 10.72
CA PHE A 139 8.40 3.05 9.84
C PHE A 139 9.64 3.19 8.96
N SER A 140 10.46 4.24 9.16
CA SER A 140 11.66 4.52 8.35
C SER A 140 11.36 4.64 6.85
N ILE A 141 10.20 5.20 6.52
CA ILE A 141 9.79 5.53 5.16
C ILE A 141 10.39 6.89 4.80
N ASP A 142 11.17 6.95 3.72
CA ASP A 142 11.75 8.21 3.23
C ASP A 142 10.64 9.12 2.70
N ASN A 143 10.53 10.33 3.27
CA ASN A 143 9.56 11.36 2.92
C ASN A 143 10.22 12.70 2.56
N LYS A 144 11.50 12.67 2.12
CA LYS A 144 12.26 13.91 1.80
C LYS A 144 11.66 14.69 0.64
N GLU A 145 10.96 14.03 -0.27
CA GLU A 145 10.29 14.67 -1.41
C GLU A 145 9.01 15.43 -1.00
N ARG A 146 8.56 15.25 0.24
CA ARG A 146 7.38 15.92 0.80
C ARG A 146 7.74 17.29 1.39
N GLU A 147 8.22 18.21 0.56
CA GLU A 147 8.44 19.63 0.98
C GLU A 147 7.11 20.38 1.08
N ILE A 148 6.16 20.06 0.22
CA ILE A 148 4.81 20.61 0.14
C ILE A 148 3.83 19.44 0.09
N HIS A 149 2.64 19.62 0.65
CA HIS A 149 1.58 18.62 0.55
C HIS A 149 1.12 18.51 -0.91
N SER A 150 1.07 17.29 -1.42
CA SER A 150 0.53 16.95 -2.73
C SER A 150 -0.21 15.63 -2.58
N ALA A 151 -1.45 15.57 -3.05
CA ALA A 151 -2.25 14.36 -2.95
C ALA A 151 -1.51 13.14 -3.54
N THR A 152 -0.74 13.32 -4.61
CA THR A 152 0.03 12.23 -5.22
C THR A 152 1.12 11.68 -4.28
N ILE A 153 1.97 12.56 -3.74
CA ILE A 153 3.06 12.15 -2.83
C ILE A 153 2.47 11.58 -1.54
N ASP A 154 1.44 12.24 -1.00
CA ASP A 154 0.80 11.83 0.25
C ASP A 154 0.11 10.47 0.11
N THR A 155 -0.53 10.19 -1.03
CA THR A 155 -1.12 8.88 -1.33
C THR A 155 -0.05 7.78 -1.44
N GLU A 156 1.10 8.05 -2.08
CA GLU A 156 2.21 7.09 -2.16
C GLU A 156 2.81 6.77 -0.78
N LEU A 157 3.04 7.81 0.03
CA LEU A 157 3.53 7.64 1.40
C LEU A 157 2.50 6.91 2.25
N LEU A 158 1.21 7.27 2.10
CA LEU A 158 0.11 6.63 2.82
C LEU A 158 -0.03 5.15 2.47
N ALA A 159 0.13 4.77 1.20
CA ALA A 159 0.12 3.38 0.78
C ALA A 159 1.22 2.57 1.50
N ARG A 160 2.44 3.10 1.57
CA ARG A 160 3.55 2.47 2.30
C ARG A 160 3.28 2.39 3.81
N VAL A 161 2.78 3.47 4.41
CA VAL A 161 2.40 3.51 5.84
C VAL A 161 1.28 2.52 6.14
N TYR A 162 0.29 2.41 5.27
CA TYR A 162 -0.82 1.46 5.44
C TYR A 162 -0.34 0.00 5.44
N ILE A 163 0.56 -0.36 4.52
CA ILE A 163 1.16 -1.69 4.47
C ILE A 163 1.89 -2.02 5.78
N GLU A 164 2.65 -1.08 6.34
CA GLU A 164 3.32 -1.25 7.64
C GLU A 164 2.33 -1.30 8.80
N LEU A 165 1.29 -0.46 8.80
CA LEU A 165 0.25 -0.47 9.82
C LEU A 165 -0.52 -1.81 9.87
N MET A 166 -0.68 -2.44 8.73
CA MET A 166 -1.38 -3.73 8.63
C MET A 166 -0.44 -4.93 8.86
N ASP A 167 0.85 -4.68 9.18
CA ASP A 167 1.90 -5.70 9.31
C ASP A 167 1.98 -6.62 8.07
N ALA A 168 1.60 -6.08 6.91
CA ALA A 168 1.44 -6.87 5.68
C ALA A 168 2.77 -7.35 5.09
N ARG A 169 3.91 -6.74 5.51
CA ARG A 169 5.25 -7.26 5.18
C ARG A 169 5.61 -8.51 5.98
N GLU A 170 5.10 -8.59 7.21
CA GLU A 170 5.06 -9.81 7.97
C GLU A 170 3.79 -10.60 7.60
N LEU A 171 3.66 -11.03 6.37
CA LEU A 171 2.99 -12.29 6.13
C LEU A 171 3.83 -13.31 6.89
N SER A 172 3.67 -13.29 8.23
CA SER A 172 4.17 -14.32 9.09
C SER A 172 3.73 -15.61 8.44
N LEU A 173 4.67 -16.46 8.12
CA LEU A 173 4.45 -17.88 8.12
C LEU A 173 3.87 -18.18 9.50
N ASP A 174 2.59 -17.91 9.66
CA ASP A 174 1.83 -18.28 10.83
C ASP A 174 1.69 -19.78 10.76
N LEU A 175 2.79 -20.45 11.14
CA LEU A 175 2.84 -21.90 11.36
C LEU A 175 1.96 -22.29 12.56
N ASN A 176 1.29 -21.34 13.19
CA ASN A 176 0.18 -21.56 14.08
C ASN A 176 -1.08 -21.89 13.30
N VAL A 177 -1.05 -23.02 12.60
CA VAL A 177 -2.27 -23.77 12.33
C VAL A 177 -2.95 -23.94 13.69
N LYS A 178 -3.96 -23.12 13.97
CA LYS A 178 -4.93 -23.45 15.02
C LYS A 178 -5.49 -24.81 14.63
N THR A 179 -4.89 -25.85 15.17
CA THR A 179 -5.54 -27.15 15.25
C THR A 179 -6.81 -26.93 16.05
N GLN A 180 -7.90 -26.59 15.38
CA GLN A 180 -9.21 -26.85 15.93
C GLN A 180 -9.23 -28.35 16.17
N HIS A 181 -9.12 -28.73 17.42
CA HIS A 181 -9.41 -30.08 17.87
C HIS A 181 -10.85 -30.41 17.53
N ALA A 182 -11.08 -30.86 16.31
CA ALA A 182 -12.12 -31.82 16.06
C ALA A 182 -11.56 -33.15 16.57
N SER A 183 -12.03 -33.55 17.72
CA SER A 183 -11.80 -34.89 18.28
C SER A 183 -12.39 -35.93 17.31
N SER A 184 -11.59 -36.33 16.36
CA SER A 184 -11.70 -37.57 15.66
C SER A 184 -10.33 -38.26 15.74
N GLU A 185 -10.23 -39.26 16.60
CA GLU A 185 -9.08 -40.13 16.73
C GLU A 185 -8.82 -40.83 15.36
N SER A 186 -7.98 -40.18 14.54
CA SER A 186 -7.28 -40.88 13.47
C SER A 186 -5.84 -41.05 13.95
N ASN A 187 -5.53 -42.26 14.43
CA ASN A 187 -4.17 -42.73 14.68
C ASN A 187 -3.38 -42.61 13.37
N PHE A 188 -2.74 -41.45 13.13
CA PHE A 188 -1.72 -41.36 12.10
C PHE A 188 -0.46 -42.03 12.62
N ASP A 189 -0.19 -43.24 12.09
CA ASP A 189 0.96 -44.05 12.41
C ASP A 189 2.24 -43.36 11.87
N ILE A 190 2.87 -42.53 12.74
CA ILE A 190 4.09 -41.75 12.44
C ILE A 190 5.27 -42.69 12.06
N GLN A 191 5.20 -43.99 12.39
CA GLN A 191 6.26 -44.92 12.07
C GLN A 191 6.37 -45.25 10.58
N LYS A 192 5.31 -44.99 9.75
CA LYS A 192 5.36 -45.26 8.31
C LYS A 192 6.06 -44.16 7.50
N ILE A 193 6.38 -42.98 8.09
CA ILE A 193 7.02 -41.86 7.38
C ILE A 193 8.55 -41.99 7.39
N GLN A 194 9.13 -42.77 8.30
CA GLN A 194 10.58 -42.85 8.48
C GLN A 194 11.33 -43.67 7.44
N ASN A 195 10.64 -44.48 6.60
CA ASN A 195 11.26 -45.34 5.62
C ASN A 195 10.92 -45.05 4.15
N ARG A 196 10.70 -43.76 3.82
CA ARG A 196 10.67 -43.36 2.42
C ARG A 196 12.10 -43.11 1.96
N GLU A 197 12.69 -44.07 1.23
CA GLU A 197 13.88 -43.79 0.44
C GLU A 197 13.56 -42.64 -0.53
N LEU A 198 14.08 -41.47 -0.26
CA LEU A 198 14.01 -40.37 -1.20
C LEU A 198 14.88 -40.72 -2.39
N ALA A 199 14.27 -40.89 -3.55
CA ALA A 199 15.01 -41.09 -4.79
C ALA A 199 16.02 -39.90 -4.95
N ALA A 200 17.25 -40.26 -5.23
CA ALA A 200 18.29 -39.25 -5.49
C ALA A 200 17.83 -38.32 -6.63
N ARG A 201 17.65 -37.05 -6.34
CA ARG A 201 17.22 -36.05 -7.33
C ARG A 201 18.33 -35.66 -8.30
N LEU A 202 19.58 -35.95 -7.97
CA LEU A 202 20.76 -35.67 -8.81
C LEU A 202 21.12 -36.93 -9.58
N THR A 203 21.15 -36.80 -10.90
CA THR A 203 21.68 -37.82 -11.78
C THR A 203 23.22 -37.80 -11.74
N ASP A 204 23.87 -38.88 -12.20
CA ASP A 204 25.32 -38.90 -12.26
C ASP A 204 25.85 -37.88 -13.31
N ASP A 205 25.09 -37.61 -14.37
CA ASP A 205 25.37 -36.56 -15.35
C ASP A 205 25.34 -35.18 -14.71
N ASP A 206 24.37 -34.89 -13.81
CA ASP A 206 24.31 -33.59 -13.08
C ASP A 206 25.55 -33.43 -12.19
N LYS A 207 26.01 -34.45 -11.55
CA LYS A 207 27.23 -34.44 -10.71
C LYS A 207 28.48 -34.16 -11.54
N GLU A 208 28.59 -34.74 -12.73
CA GLU A 208 29.72 -34.54 -13.63
C GLU A 208 29.75 -33.14 -14.25
N LEU A 209 28.57 -32.64 -14.66
CA LEU A 209 28.40 -31.25 -15.10
C LEU A 209 28.77 -30.26 -13.99
N HIS A 210 28.32 -30.49 -12.77
CA HIS A 210 28.68 -29.67 -11.62
C HIS A 210 30.19 -29.68 -11.35
N LYS A 211 30.83 -30.84 -11.42
CA LYS A 211 32.29 -30.98 -11.23
C LYS A 211 33.04 -30.19 -12.29
N THR A 212 32.66 -30.34 -13.56
CA THR A 212 33.25 -29.60 -14.68
C THR A 212 33.08 -28.09 -14.50
N PHE A 213 31.91 -27.65 -14.04
CA PHE A 213 31.64 -26.23 -13.75
C PHE A 213 32.58 -25.72 -12.63
N VAL A 214 32.69 -26.46 -11.52
CA VAL A 214 33.56 -26.09 -10.38
C VAL A 214 35.02 -26.00 -10.79
N GLU A 215 35.49 -26.84 -11.74
CA GLU A 215 36.86 -26.78 -12.29
C GLU A 215 37.13 -25.48 -13.07
N THR A 216 36.10 -24.88 -13.69
CA THR A 216 36.20 -23.59 -14.40
C THR A 216 36.29 -22.40 -13.46
N LEU A 217 35.93 -22.55 -12.18
CA LEU A 217 36.02 -21.51 -11.17
C LEU A 217 37.47 -21.38 -10.68
N GLY A 218 37.95 -20.16 -10.51
CA GLY A 218 39.31 -19.86 -10.03
C GLY A 218 39.64 -20.57 -8.70
N GLU A 219 40.90 -20.67 -8.35
CA GLU A 219 41.38 -21.42 -7.15
C GLU A 219 40.82 -20.89 -5.82
N ASN A 220 40.34 -19.65 -5.79
CA ASN A 220 39.72 -19.05 -4.59
C ASN A 220 38.23 -19.36 -4.42
N ALA A 221 37.63 -20.17 -5.29
CA ALA A 221 36.21 -20.53 -5.20
C ALA A 221 35.92 -21.32 -3.92
N ILE A 222 34.86 -20.93 -3.23
CA ILE A 222 34.43 -21.54 -1.94
C ILE A 222 34.22 -23.05 -2.10
N TRP A 223 33.77 -23.51 -3.25
CA TRP A 223 33.52 -24.93 -3.55
C TRP A 223 34.78 -25.80 -3.53
N LYS A 224 35.93 -25.25 -3.97
CA LYS A 224 37.26 -25.93 -3.92
C LYS A 224 37.81 -26.01 -2.49
N LYS A 225 37.43 -25.07 -1.62
CA LYS A 225 37.84 -25.08 -0.21
C LYS A 225 37.09 -26.13 0.62
N LYS A 226 35.89 -26.52 0.24
CA LYS A 226 35.03 -27.46 0.98
C LYS A 226 35.49 -28.91 0.85
N GLU A 227 36.16 -29.29 -0.25
CA GLU A 227 36.70 -30.63 -0.41
C GLU A 227 37.89 -30.94 0.52
N GLN A 228 38.57 -29.91 1.03
CA GLN A 228 39.67 -30.06 1.98
C GLN A 228 39.18 -30.37 3.43
N TYR A 229 37.95 -30.06 3.78
CA TYR A 229 37.42 -30.27 5.13
C TYR A 229 36.68 -31.62 5.31
N ASN A 230 36.44 -32.38 4.25
CA ASN A 230 35.79 -33.68 4.33
C ASN A 230 36.76 -34.88 4.35
N ASN A 231 38.08 -34.62 4.38
CA ASN A 231 39.13 -35.67 4.40
C ASN A 231 39.94 -35.62 5.74
N GLU A 232 39.47 -34.97 6.78
CA GLU A 232 39.90 -35.10 8.16
C GLU A 232 38.71 -35.63 8.99
#